data_a874d0dc4dca934f0f8307e0e26ead15
#
_entry.id   a874d0dc4dca934f0f8307e0e26ead15
#
_cell.length_a   1.000
_cell.length_b   1.000
_cell.length_c   1.000
_cell.angle_alpha   90.00
_cell.angle_beta   90.00
_cell.angle_gamma   90.00
#
_symmetry.space_group_name_H-M   'P 1'
#
loop_
_entity.id
_entity.type
_entity.pdbx_description
1 polymer ?
#
loop_
_entity_poly.entity_id
_entity_poly.type
_entity_poly.pdbx_seq_one_letter_code
_entity_poly.pdbx_strand_id
1 'polypeptide(L)'
;MKFKVALLAMLVCALFAGYAAAEEAPFHIGIMTGTVSQSEDDLRGAELMIKMYGDSANGGMITHITYPDNFPSELETTISQIVGLADDPKMKVIVVNQAVPGTAEAFRRVREKRSDILLLAGEPHEDPGVISEAADIATHTDHIGRGYTIPLGAQKMGAKTFIHISFPRHMSYETLGLRRAIMEEACKDLGIKFVFETAPDPTSDVGMAGAQQYILENMPAWIEKYGKDAAFFCTNDGHTEPLLRQVAALGGYFVEADLPSPLMGYPGALGIDLSKEQGDWPAILKKVEEAVVKAGGGGRMGTWAYSWGYTTTAALAEYGKRYVEGTFTNKLGSAQALREMRTAYDEFCPGAHWGASYFTDAVSGVKNTKFILLRQDTYVLGGDYLGLADVEIPEKYFHIRMTPASN
;
A
#
# COMPACT_ATOMS: atom_id res chain seq x y z
N MET A 1 -57.00 39.18 15.03
CA MET A 1 -56.80 37.87 14.39
C MET A 1 -55.91 37.91 13.13
N LYS A 2 -56.01 38.94 12.29
CA LYS A 2 -55.24 39.00 11.01
C LYS A 2 -53.70 39.19 11.19
N PHE A 3 -53.26 39.85 12.28
CA PHE A 3 -51.84 40.08 12.55
C PHE A 3 -51.10 38.81 13.06
N LYS A 4 -51.77 37.91 13.77
CA LYS A 4 -51.15 36.63 14.24
C LYS A 4 -50.99 35.59 13.13
N VAL A 5 -51.82 35.64 12.11
CA VAL A 5 -51.73 34.72 10.95
C VAL A 5 -50.60 35.12 10.02
N ALA A 6 -50.34 36.45 9.86
CA ALA A 6 -49.21 36.92 9.04
C ALA A 6 -47.83 36.60 9.67
N LEU A 7 -47.73 36.64 11.02
CA LEU A 7 -46.50 36.32 11.74
C LEU A 7 -46.19 34.83 11.70
N LEU A 8 -47.22 33.96 11.72
CA LEU A 8 -47.06 32.52 11.62
C LEU A 8 -46.64 32.07 10.19
N ALA A 9 -47.19 32.75 9.16
CA ALA A 9 -46.82 32.50 7.77
C ALA A 9 -45.36 32.92 7.48
N MET A 10 -44.86 34.03 8.02
CA MET A 10 -43.44 34.42 7.91
C MET A 10 -42.51 33.49 8.67
N LEU A 11 -42.93 32.95 9.83
CA LEU A 11 -42.12 31.99 10.58
C LEU A 11 -42.01 30.63 9.88
N VAL A 12 -43.06 30.18 9.19
CA VAL A 12 -43.05 28.95 8.40
C VAL A 12 -42.22 29.11 7.11
N CYS A 13 -42.27 30.28 6.46
CA CYS A 13 -41.38 30.56 5.31
C CYS A 13 -39.91 30.67 5.70
N ALA A 14 -39.59 31.19 6.91
CA ALA A 14 -38.22 31.25 7.41
C ALA A 14 -37.65 29.87 7.79
N LEU A 15 -38.50 28.88 8.13
CA LEU A 15 -38.10 27.51 8.41
C LEU A 15 -37.80 26.69 7.13
N PHE A 16 -38.35 27.11 5.98
CA PHE A 16 -38.03 26.46 4.66
C PHE A 16 -36.87 27.14 3.92
N ALA A 17 -36.40 28.29 4.32
CA ALA A 17 -35.28 28.98 3.69
C ALA A 17 -33.88 28.48 4.17
N GLY A 18 -33.82 27.45 5.04
CA GLY A 18 -32.62 26.92 5.62
C GLY A 18 -32.15 25.56 5.04
N TYR A 19 -32.88 24.96 4.12
CA TYR A 19 -32.35 23.86 3.31
C TYR A 19 -31.67 24.48 2.09
N ALA A 20 -30.45 24.96 2.27
CA ALA A 20 -29.53 25.00 1.13
C ALA A 20 -29.38 23.54 0.70
N ALA A 21 -29.97 23.17 -0.43
CA ALA A 21 -29.68 21.88 -1.07
C ALA A 21 -28.15 21.82 -1.14
N ALA A 22 -27.54 20.83 -0.54
CA ALA A 22 -26.10 20.62 -0.69
C ALA A 22 -25.84 20.60 -2.19
N GLU A 23 -24.96 21.48 -2.66
CA GLU A 23 -24.64 21.56 -4.08
C GLU A 23 -24.11 20.18 -4.52
N GLU A 24 -24.79 19.55 -5.48
CA GLU A 24 -24.37 18.23 -5.96
C GLU A 24 -22.95 18.29 -6.49
N ALA A 25 -22.17 17.27 -6.21
CA ALA A 25 -20.80 17.19 -6.71
C ALA A 25 -20.76 17.33 -8.24
N PRO A 26 -19.84 18.15 -8.78
CA PRO A 26 -19.75 18.42 -10.20
C PRO A 26 -19.33 17.19 -11.03
N PHE A 27 -18.64 16.25 -10.43
CA PHE A 27 -18.24 14.97 -11.00
C PHE A 27 -18.12 13.91 -9.92
N HIS A 28 -18.02 12.64 -10.34
CA HIS A 28 -17.87 11.51 -9.44
C HIS A 28 -16.53 10.80 -9.62
N ILE A 29 -16.07 10.19 -8.54
CA ILE A 29 -14.89 9.32 -8.45
C ILE A 29 -15.37 7.94 -8.00
N GLY A 30 -15.20 6.94 -8.84
CA GLY A 30 -15.43 5.54 -8.51
C GLY A 30 -14.19 4.95 -7.84
N ILE A 31 -14.37 4.32 -6.69
CA ILE A 31 -13.31 3.61 -5.98
C ILE A 31 -13.74 2.16 -5.83
N MET A 32 -12.90 1.22 -6.26
CA MET A 32 -13.06 -0.20 -5.97
C MET A 32 -11.91 -0.68 -5.10
N THR A 33 -12.25 -1.37 -4.00
CA THR A 33 -11.30 -1.98 -3.07
C THR A 33 -11.69 -3.41 -2.76
N GLY A 34 -10.87 -4.12 -1.97
CA GLY A 34 -11.29 -5.34 -1.31
C GLY A 34 -12.35 -5.08 -0.23
N THR A 35 -12.93 -6.15 0.27
CA THR A 35 -13.75 -6.15 1.49
C THR A 35 -12.84 -6.10 2.73
N VAL A 36 -13.42 -6.00 3.93
CA VAL A 36 -12.66 -6.09 5.20
C VAL A 36 -11.84 -7.38 5.28
N SER A 37 -12.33 -8.49 4.71
CA SER A 37 -11.63 -9.78 4.75
C SER A 37 -10.45 -9.86 3.79
N GLN A 38 -10.45 -9.08 2.70
CA GLN A 38 -9.39 -9.08 1.69
C GLN A 38 -8.36 -7.98 1.94
N SER A 39 -8.81 -6.75 2.20
CA SER A 39 -7.94 -5.60 2.44
C SER A 39 -8.66 -4.51 3.21
N GLU A 40 -8.70 -4.64 4.54
CA GLU A 40 -9.36 -3.65 5.40
C GLU A 40 -8.77 -2.25 5.21
N ASP A 41 -7.45 -2.13 5.10
CA ASP A 41 -6.78 -0.84 4.97
C ASP A 41 -7.22 -0.08 3.70
N ASP A 42 -7.35 -0.76 2.56
CA ASP A 42 -7.80 -0.15 1.30
C ASP A 42 -9.23 0.36 1.43
N LEU A 43 -10.12 -0.44 2.04
CA LEU A 43 -11.50 -0.09 2.29
C LEU A 43 -11.60 1.13 3.22
N ARG A 44 -10.80 1.19 4.28
CA ARG A 44 -10.76 2.35 5.19
C ARG A 44 -10.29 3.62 4.48
N GLY A 45 -9.38 3.50 3.49
CA GLY A 45 -9.02 4.61 2.62
C GLY A 45 -10.19 5.14 1.80
N ALA A 46 -11.03 4.26 1.26
CA ALA A 46 -12.25 4.65 0.55
C ALA A 46 -13.28 5.31 1.48
N GLU A 47 -13.48 4.77 2.69
CA GLU A 47 -14.34 5.39 3.72
C GLU A 47 -13.87 6.79 4.12
N LEU A 48 -12.54 7.02 4.20
CA LEU A 48 -12.00 8.36 4.40
C LEU A 48 -12.42 9.31 3.29
N MET A 49 -12.32 8.88 2.03
CA MET A 49 -12.70 9.72 0.89
C MET A 49 -14.20 10.01 0.88
N ILE A 50 -15.06 9.05 1.25
CA ILE A 50 -16.50 9.28 1.46
C ILE A 50 -16.73 10.32 2.59
N LYS A 51 -16.01 10.21 3.68
CA LYS A 51 -16.10 11.17 4.79
C LYS A 51 -15.70 12.58 4.37
N MET A 52 -14.69 12.72 3.50
CA MET A 52 -14.17 14.00 3.03
C MET A 52 -15.06 14.65 1.96
N TYR A 53 -15.56 13.87 1.01
CA TYR A 53 -16.19 14.36 -0.22
C TYR A 53 -17.65 13.91 -0.40
N GLY A 54 -18.20 13.14 0.53
CA GLY A 54 -19.57 12.64 0.50
C GLY A 54 -19.76 11.44 -0.45
N ASP A 55 -20.79 10.66 -0.13
CA ASP A 55 -21.24 9.54 -0.98
C ASP A 55 -22.07 10.08 -2.17
N SER A 56 -21.78 9.63 -3.38
CA SER A 56 -22.46 10.06 -4.60
C SER A 56 -23.97 9.79 -4.57
N ALA A 57 -24.43 8.73 -3.89
CA ALA A 57 -25.83 8.44 -3.69
C ALA A 57 -26.56 9.52 -2.90
N ASN A 58 -25.83 10.34 -2.14
CA ASN A 58 -26.36 11.45 -1.34
C ASN A 58 -25.92 12.82 -1.87
N GLY A 59 -25.52 12.92 -3.15
CA GLY A 59 -25.08 14.15 -3.79
C GLY A 59 -23.60 14.46 -3.58
N GLY A 60 -22.83 13.59 -2.91
CA GLY A 60 -21.39 13.72 -2.77
C GLY A 60 -20.62 13.26 -4.01
N MET A 61 -19.31 13.08 -3.87
CA MET A 61 -18.40 12.82 -5.00
C MET A 61 -18.03 11.34 -5.16
N ILE A 62 -18.05 10.53 -4.10
CA ILE A 62 -17.43 9.20 -4.08
C ILE A 62 -18.49 8.11 -4.30
N THR A 63 -18.24 7.24 -5.27
CA THR A 63 -18.93 5.95 -5.43
C THR A 63 -17.97 4.85 -5.02
N HIS A 64 -18.22 4.14 -3.93
CA HIS A 64 -17.38 3.04 -3.47
C HIS A 64 -18.07 1.70 -3.68
N ILE A 65 -17.33 0.74 -4.25
CA ILE A 65 -17.74 -0.66 -4.42
C ILE A 65 -16.57 -1.59 -4.02
N THR A 66 -16.88 -2.85 -3.75
CA THR A 66 -15.86 -3.86 -3.44
C THR A 66 -15.89 -4.99 -4.46
N TYR A 67 -14.72 -5.53 -4.81
CA TYR A 67 -14.64 -6.77 -5.57
C TYR A 67 -14.96 -7.98 -4.68
N PRO A 68 -15.40 -9.13 -5.27
CA PRO A 68 -15.70 -10.35 -4.52
C PRO A 68 -14.48 -10.89 -3.75
N ASP A 69 -14.69 -11.46 -2.56
CA ASP A 69 -13.62 -12.09 -1.78
C ASP A 69 -12.91 -13.22 -2.56
N ASN A 70 -13.65 -13.93 -3.40
CA ASN A 70 -13.13 -14.99 -4.26
C ASN A 70 -12.85 -14.48 -5.68
N PHE A 71 -12.30 -13.25 -5.81
CA PHE A 71 -12.02 -12.60 -7.09
C PHE A 71 -11.27 -13.47 -8.11
N PRO A 72 -10.35 -14.41 -7.74
CA PRO A 72 -9.69 -15.25 -8.74
C PRO A 72 -10.67 -16.16 -9.52
N SER A 73 -11.78 -16.56 -8.88
CA SER A 73 -12.82 -17.37 -9.48
C SER A 73 -13.99 -16.54 -10.04
N GLU A 74 -14.06 -15.26 -9.69
CA GLU A 74 -15.14 -14.33 -10.05
C GLU A 74 -14.64 -13.15 -10.90
N LEU A 75 -13.72 -13.46 -11.81
CA LEU A 75 -13.03 -12.46 -12.66
C LEU A 75 -14.01 -11.58 -13.44
N GLU A 76 -15.00 -12.18 -14.11
CA GLU A 76 -15.98 -11.43 -14.92
C GLU A 76 -16.91 -10.57 -14.04
N THR A 77 -17.19 -10.98 -12.80
CA THR A 77 -17.93 -10.15 -11.84
C THR A 77 -17.14 -8.89 -11.52
N THR A 78 -15.85 -9.03 -11.20
CA THR A 78 -14.95 -7.89 -10.94
C THR A 78 -14.86 -6.95 -12.14
N ILE A 79 -14.66 -7.50 -13.35
CA ILE A 79 -14.62 -6.72 -14.59
C ILE A 79 -15.93 -5.95 -14.79
N SER A 80 -17.08 -6.63 -14.65
CA SER A 80 -18.40 -6.02 -14.86
C SER A 80 -18.69 -4.90 -13.86
N GLN A 81 -18.27 -5.05 -12.60
CA GLN A 81 -18.42 -4.03 -11.57
C GLN A 81 -17.61 -2.77 -11.90
N ILE A 82 -16.35 -2.92 -12.32
CA ILE A 82 -15.50 -1.78 -12.72
C ILE A 82 -16.10 -1.07 -13.94
N VAL A 83 -16.51 -1.84 -14.96
CA VAL A 83 -17.13 -1.29 -16.19
C VAL A 83 -18.44 -0.57 -15.87
N GLY A 84 -19.21 -1.09 -14.90
CA GLY A 84 -20.47 -0.48 -14.45
C GLY A 84 -20.29 0.92 -13.85
N LEU A 85 -19.14 1.24 -13.23
CA LEU A 85 -18.85 2.60 -12.75
C LEU A 85 -18.89 3.64 -13.89
N ALA A 86 -18.54 3.24 -15.11
CA ALA A 86 -18.52 4.13 -16.27
C ALA A 86 -19.95 4.43 -16.83
N ASP A 87 -20.99 3.79 -16.33
CA ASP A 87 -22.37 4.07 -16.72
C ASP A 87 -22.91 5.37 -16.09
N ASP A 88 -22.26 5.84 -15.00
CA ASP A 88 -22.55 7.13 -14.41
C ASP A 88 -22.02 8.27 -15.30
N PRO A 89 -22.89 9.16 -15.81
CA PRO A 89 -22.46 10.25 -16.70
C PRO A 89 -21.54 11.28 -16.03
N LYS A 90 -21.60 11.39 -14.69
CA LYS A 90 -20.70 12.27 -13.91
C LYS A 90 -19.34 11.62 -13.59
N MET A 91 -19.16 10.32 -13.82
CA MET A 91 -17.90 9.63 -13.54
C MET A 91 -16.75 10.23 -14.34
N LYS A 92 -15.67 10.64 -13.67
CA LYS A 92 -14.46 11.20 -14.27
C LYS A 92 -13.18 10.49 -13.87
N VAL A 93 -13.21 9.74 -12.76
CA VAL A 93 -12.06 8.99 -12.25
C VAL A 93 -12.53 7.63 -11.80
N ILE A 94 -11.79 6.59 -12.13
CA ILE A 94 -11.96 5.26 -11.55
C ILE A 94 -10.62 4.84 -10.95
N VAL A 95 -10.65 4.51 -9.66
CA VAL A 95 -9.53 3.97 -8.87
C VAL A 95 -9.84 2.53 -8.53
N VAL A 96 -8.91 1.61 -8.80
CA VAL A 96 -8.97 0.22 -8.32
C VAL A 96 -7.74 -0.03 -7.46
N ASN A 97 -7.94 -0.33 -6.18
CA ASN A 97 -6.88 -0.66 -5.22
C ASN A 97 -7.31 -1.87 -4.36
N GLN A 98 -6.55 -2.86 -4.13
CA GLN A 98 -5.56 -3.57 -4.94
C GLN A 98 -6.15 -3.90 -6.32
N ALA A 99 -5.44 -3.53 -7.38
CA ALA A 99 -5.93 -3.81 -8.73
C ALA A 99 -5.76 -5.30 -9.07
N VAL A 100 -6.76 -6.09 -8.65
CA VAL A 100 -6.79 -7.56 -8.81
C VAL A 100 -6.84 -7.97 -10.28
N PRO A 101 -6.51 -9.23 -10.62
CA PRO A 101 -6.56 -9.71 -12.01
C PRO A 101 -7.89 -9.41 -12.70
N GLY A 102 -7.82 -8.97 -13.95
CA GLY A 102 -8.96 -8.49 -14.74
C GLY A 102 -9.11 -6.96 -14.75
N THR A 103 -8.37 -6.22 -13.92
CA THR A 103 -8.42 -4.75 -13.90
C THR A 103 -8.01 -4.16 -15.24
N ALA A 104 -6.94 -4.66 -15.87
CA ALA A 104 -6.50 -4.18 -17.19
C ALA A 104 -7.57 -4.39 -18.26
N GLU A 105 -8.23 -5.54 -18.27
CA GLU A 105 -9.34 -5.80 -19.19
C GLU A 105 -10.55 -4.89 -18.92
N ALA A 106 -10.91 -4.71 -17.65
CA ALA A 106 -11.98 -3.80 -17.27
C ALA A 106 -11.68 -2.36 -17.75
N PHE A 107 -10.44 -1.87 -17.57
CA PHE A 107 -10.03 -0.55 -18.01
C PHE A 107 -10.07 -0.40 -19.54
N ARG A 108 -9.71 -1.44 -20.31
CA ARG A 108 -9.89 -1.42 -21.77
C ARG A 108 -11.37 -1.28 -22.14
N ARG A 109 -12.27 -2.06 -21.51
CA ARG A 109 -13.73 -1.98 -21.75
C ARG A 109 -14.30 -0.61 -21.31
N VAL A 110 -13.83 -0.03 -20.21
CA VAL A 110 -14.20 1.34 -19.83
C VAL A 110 -13.74 2.32 -20.92
N ARG A 111 -12.53 2.21 -21.42
CA ARG A 111 -11.98 3.10 -22.44
C ARG A 111 -12.74 3.05 -23.76
N GLU A 112 -13.28 1.87 -24.12
CA GLU A 112 -14.17 1.71 -25.29
C GLU A 112 -15.50 2.45 -25.12
N LYS A 113 -16.04 2.54 -23.89
CA LYS A 113 -17.27 3.27 -23.57
C LYS A 113 -17.03 4.77 -23.37
N ARG A 114 -15.98 5.12 -22.64
CA ARG A 114 -15.73 6.46 -22.11
C ARG A 114 -14.23 6.78 -22.16
N SER A 115 -13.81 7.60 -23.10
CA SER A 115 -12.41 8.04 -23.20
C SER A 115 -12.02 9.18 -22.26
N ASP A 116 -13.00 9.79 -21.60
CA ASP A 116 -12.86 10.96 -20.73
C ASP A 116 -12.69 10.62 -19.24
N ILE A 117 -12.63 9.33 -18.89
CA ILE A 117 -12.43 8.86 -17.52
C ILE A 117 -10.94 8.60 -17.28
N LEU A 118 -10.38 9.18 -16.21
CA LEU A 118 -9.03 8.86 -15.73
C LEU A 118 -9.04 7.52 -15.01
N LEU A 119 -8.17 6.60 -15.41
CA LEU A 119 -8.10 5.22 -14.90
C LEU A 119 -6.82 5.02 -14.09
N LEU A 120 -6.98 4.80 -12.79
CA LEU A 120 -5.89 4.69 -11.82
C LEU A 120 -5.90 3.30 -11.16
N ALA A 121 -4.75 2.64 -11.13
CA ALA A 121 -4.55 1.34 -10.50
C ALA A 121 -3.56 1.45 -9.33
N GLY A 122 -3.97 1.04 -8.13
CA GLY A 122 -3.09 0.89 -6.98
C GLY A 122 -2.74 -0.57 -6.76
N GLU A 123 -1.48 -0.87 -6.46
CA GLU A 123 -0.96 -2.22 -6.16
C GLU A 123 -1.49 -3.30 -7.13
N PRO A 124 -1.24 -3.15 -8.46
CA PRO A 124 -1.74 -4.11 -9.43
C PRO A 124 -1.10 -5.48 -9.27
N HIS A 125 -1.95 -6.52 -9.40
CA HIS A 125 -1.51 -7.92 -9.44
C HIS A 125 -1.11 -8.37 -10.85
N GLU A 126 -1.43 -7.56 -11.87
CA GLU A 126 -1.03 -7.80 -13.26
C GLU A 126 0.34 -7.19 -13.53
N ASP A 127 1.08 -7.78 -14.47
CA ASP A 127 2.43 -7.32 -14.82
C ASP A 127 2.46 -5.83 -15.17
N PRO A 128 3.53 -5.09 -14.81
CA PRO A 128 3.65 -3.65 -15.07
C PRO A 128 3.38 -3.24 -16.50
N GLY A 129 3.80 -4.05 -17.49
CA GLY A 129 3.51 -3.82 -18.91
C GLY A 129 2.02 -3.90 -19.22
N VAL A 130 1.34 -4.95 -18.71
CA VAL A 130 -0.08 -5.22 -18.99
C VAL A 130 -0.98 -4.13 -18.43
N ILE A 131 -0.80 -3.80 -17.14
CA ILE A 131 -1.66 -2.77 -16.51
C ILE A 131 -1.39 -1.38 -17.07
N SER A 132 -0.15 -1.04 -17.43
CA SER A 132 0.20 0.28 -17.98
C SER A 132 -0.31 0.52 -19.39
N GLU A 133 -0.64 -0.53 -20.15
CA GLU A 133 -1.32 -0.36 -21.44
C GLU A 133 -2.77 0.10 -21.27
N ALA A 134 -3.43 -0.28 -20.17
CA ALA A 134 -4.84 -0.01 -19.91
C ALA A 134 -5.08 1.18 -18.96
N ALA A 135 -4.29 1.31 -17.90
CA ALA A 135 -4.35 2.42 -16.95
C ALA A 135 -3.68 3.68 -17.49
N ASP A 136 -4.11 4.84 -17.01
CA ASP A 136 -3.40 6.11 -17.21
C ASP A 136 -2.20 6.21 -16.26
N ILE A 137 -2.37 5.78 -15.01
CA ILE A 137 -1.30 5.63 -14.01
C ILE A 137 -1.56 4.37 -13.19
N ALA A 138 -0.50 3.61 -12.91
CA ALA A 138 -0.46 2.60 -11.88
C ALA A 138 0.57 2.98 -10.82
N THR A 139 0.29 2.66 -9.54
CA THR A 139 1.22 2.85 -8.43
C THR A 139 1.47 1.52 -7.72
N HIS A 140 2.70 1.31 -7.27
CA HIS A 140 3.10 0.09 -6.59
C HIS A 140 4.17 0.38 -5.54
N THR A 141 4.31 -0.48 -4.54
CA THR A 141 5.47 -0.40 -3.64
C THR A 141 6.76 -0.49 -4.44
N ASP A 142 7.76 0.32 -4.08
CA ASP A 142 9.04 0.37 -4.79
C ASP A 142 9.90 -0.86 -4.49
N HIS A 143 9.63 -1.97 -5.14
CA HIS A 143 10.40 -3.21 -4.96
C HIS A 143 11.88 -3.06 -5.29
N ILE A 144 12.23 -2.23 -6.27
CA ILE A 144 13.64 -1.99 -6.65
C ILE A 144 14.33 -1.16 -5.57
N GLY A 145 13.78 0.00 -5.24
CA GLY A 145 14.32 0.86 -4.19
C GLY A 145 14.38 0.14 -2.85
N ARG A 146 13.31 -0.58 -2.47
CA ARG A 146 13.24 -1.37 -1.23
C ARG A 146 14.21 -2.55 -1.22
N GLY A 147 14.56 -3.10 -2.39
CA GLY A 147 15.63 -4.09 -2.51
C GLY A 147 16.98 -3.57 -2.00
N TYR A 148 17.24 -2.27 -2.12
CA TYR A 148 18.41 -1.60 -1.58
C TYR A 148 18.17 -1.01 -0.19
N THR A 149 17.05 -0.30 0.02
CA THR A 149 16.82 0.48 1.25
C THR A 149 16.55 -0.39 2.46
N ILE A 150 15.92 -1.58 2.33
CA ILE A 150 15.71 -2.48 3.47
C ILE A 150 17.05 -3.01 4.03
N PRO A 151 17.99 -3.55 3.23
CA PRO A 151 19.34 -3.86 3.72
C PRO A 151 20.10 -2.65 4.28
N LEU A 152 19.98 -1.47 3.66
CA LEU A 152 20.57 -0.25 4.17
C LEU A 152 19.99 0.14 5.54
N GLY A 153 18.68 0.03 5.71
CA GLY A 153 17.99 0.23 6.98
C GLY A 153 18.50 -0.75 8.05
N ALA A 154 18.62 -2.02 7.70
CA ALA A 154 19.20 -3.03 8.58
C ALA A 154 20.62 -2.67 9.01
N GLN A 155 21.48 -2.20 8.07
CA GLN A 155 22.83 -1.72 8.38
C GLN A 155 22.79 -0.51 9.34
N LYS A 156 21.96 0.48 9.06
CA LYS A 156 21.82 1.68 9.92
C LYS A 156 21.37 1.32 11.33
N MET A 157 20.52 0.29 11.48
CA MET A 157 20.09 -0.23 12.78
C MET A 157 21.17 -1.06 13.48
N GLY A 158 22.24 -1.46 12.79
CA GLY A 158 23.38 -2.18 13.36
C GLY A 158 23.47 -3.66 12.98
N ALA A 159 22.66 -4.13 12.04
CA ALA A 159 22.69 -5.52 11.59
C ALA A 159 23.99 -5.86 10.84
N LYS A 160 24.48 -7.08 11.06
CA LYS A 160 25.66 -7.66 10.37
C LYS A 160 25.29 -8.81 9.45
N THR A 161 24.10 -9.38 9.64
CA THR A 161 23.54 -10.44 8.79
C THR A 161 22.12 -10.03 8.41
N PHE A 162 21.76 -10.23 7.16
CA PHE A 162 20.40 -10.03 6.63
C PHE A 162 19.83 -11.36 6.19
N ILE A 163 18.73 -11.79 6.80
CA ILE A 163 18.08 -13.08 6.56
C ILE A 163 16.80 -12.82 5.80
N HIS A 164 16.77 -13.26 4.54
CA HIS A 164 15.60 -13.21 3.67
C HIS A 164 14.87 -14.54 3.73
N ILE A 165 13.62 -14.51 4.21
CA ILE A 165 12.76 -15.68 4.38
C ILE A 165 11.70 -15.69 3.29
N SER A 166 11.61 -16.76 2.51
CA SER A 166 10.64 -16.88 1.43
C SER A 166 10.38 -18.34 1.05
N PHE A 167 9.68 -18.56 -0.06
CA PHE A 167 9.33 -19.88 -0.60
C PHE A 167 9.24 -19.84 -2.13
N PRO A 168 9.28 -21.01 -2.82
CA PRO A 168 9.43 -21.09 -4.27
C PRO A 168 8.40 -20.30 -5.07
N ARG A 169 7.10 -20.33 -4.68
CA ARG A 169 6.06 -19.59 -5.41
C ARG A 169 6.32 -18.08 -5.39
N HIS A 170 6.64 -17.48 -4.23
CA HIS A 170 6.97 -16.05 -4.16
C HIS A 170 8.25 -15.73 -4.94
N MET A 171 9.24 -16.62 -4.92
CA MET A 171 10.48 -16.42 -5.67
C MET A 171 10.30 -16.57 -7.19
N SER A 172 9.19 -17.13 -7.65
CA SER A 172 8.82 -17.16 -9.08
C SER A 172 8.16 -15.87 -9.58
N TYR A 173 7.67 -15.01 -8.68
CA TYR A 173 7.14 -13.70 -9.07
C TYR A 173 8.28 -12.74 -9.41
N GLU A 174 8.22 -12.15 -10.60
CA GLU A 174 9.29 -11.30 -11.12
C GLU A 174 9.71 -10.21 -10.13
N THR A 175 8.76 -9.47 -9.61
CA THR A 175 9.01 -8.35 -8.68
C THR A 175 9.67 -8.81 -7.38
N LEU A 176 9.22 -9.92 -6.78
CA LEU A 176 9.76 -10.45 -5.53
C LEU A 176 11.12 -11.11 -5.73
N GLY A 177 11.29 -11.87 -6.82
CA GLY A 177 12.57 -12.47 -7.18
C GLY A 177 13.63 -11.42 -7.51
N LEU A 178 13.26 -10.36 -8.24
CA LEU A 178 14.12 -9.21 -8.54
C LEU A 178 14.52 -8.48 -7.26
N ARG A 179 13.57 -8.17 -6.36
CA ARG A 179 13.87 -7.54 -5.06
C ARG A 179 14.86 -8.38 -4.26
N ARG A 180 14.69 -9.71 -4.18
CA ARG A 180 15.65 -10.59 -3.52
C ARG A 180 17.05 -10.47 -4.12
N ALA A 181 17.17 -10.51 -5.45
CA ALA A 181 18.46 -10.39 -6.13
C ALA A 181 19.14 -9.04 -5.83
N ILE A 182 18.36 -7.95 -5.78
CA ILE A 182 18.84 -6.64 -5.38
C ILE A 182 19.28 -6.63 -3.90
N MET A 183 18.51 -7.22 -2.99
CA MET A 183 18.88 -7.34 -1.57
C MET A 183 20.19 -8.09 -1.37
N GLU A 184 20.40 -9.17 -2.11
CA GLU A 184 21.65 -9.95 -2.06
C GLU A 184 22.85 -9.12 -2.51
N GLU A 185 22.72 -8.38 -3.62
CA GLU A 185 23.78 -7.51 -4.11
C GLU A 185 24.00 -6.30 -3.19
N ALA A 186 22.92 -5.69 -2.69
CA ALA A 186 23.00 -4.60 -1.73
C ALA A 186 23.74 -5.00 -0.44
N CYS A 187 23.46 -6.20 0.07
CA CYS A 187 24.19 -6.71 1.24
C CYS A 187 25.69 -6.82 1.00
N LYS A 188 26.14 -7.24 -0.20
CA LYS A 188 27.57 -7.28 -0.56
C LYS A 188 28.18 -5.87 -0.52
N ASP A 189 27.51 -4.88 -1.13
CA ASP A 189 27.98 -3.51 -1.16
C ASP A 189 28.03 -2.87 0.23
N LEU A 190 27.05 -3.19 1.07
CA LEU A 190 26.92 -2.67 2.43
C LEU A 190 27.80 -3.42 3.44
N GLY A 191 28.47 -4.49 3.04
CA GLY A 191 29.29 -5.32 3.94
C GLY A 191 28.49 -6.13 4.96
N ILE A 192 27.23 -6.47 4.63
CA ILE A 192 26.34 -7.30 5.44
C ILE A 192 26.30 -8.71 4.83
N LYS A 193 26.31 -9.74 5.66
CA LYS A 193 26.14 -11.11 5.20
C LYS A 193 24.69 -11.35 4.78
N PHE A 194 24.46 -11.73 3.53
CA PHE A 194 23.14 -12.19 3.06
C PHE A 194 22.94 -13.69 3.33
N VAL A 195 21.74 -14.04 3.79
CA VAL A 195 21.31 -15.43 3.99
C VAL A 195 19.91 -15.58 3.42
N PHE A 196 19.66 -16.65 2.70
CA PHE A 196 18.33 -17.05 2.26
C PHE A 196 17.86 -18.27 3.06
N GLU A 197 16.71 -18.17 3.70
CA GLU A 197 16.06 -19.26 4.41
C GLU A 197 14.70 -19.56 3.75
N THR A 198 14.44 -20.84 3.51
CA THR A 198 13.16 -21.29 2.94
C THR A 198 12.18 -21.59 4.05
N ALA A 199 10.97 -21.02 3.97
CA ALA A 199 9.85 -21.34 4.83
C ALA A 199 8.73 -22.00 4.01
N PRO A 200 7.77 -22.70 4.65
CA PRO A 200 6.61 -23.25 3.97
C PRO A 200 5.72 -22.13 3.37
N ASP A 201 5.15 -22.39 2.19
CA ASP A 201 4.12 -21.55 1.61
C ASP A 201 2.83 -21.66 2.44
N PRO A 202 2.28 -20.53 2.96
CA PRO A 202 1.02 -20.55 3.73
C PRO A 202 -0.20 -21.05 2.94
N THR A 203 -0.12 -21.11 1.60
CA THR A 203 -1.18 -21.67 0.74
C THR A 203 -0.98 -23.13 0.36
N SER A 204 0.13 -23.76 0.85
CA SER A 204 0.39 -25.19 0.65
C SER A 204 -0.40 -26.06 1.64
N ASP A 205 -0.21 -27.37 1.58
CA ASP A 205 -0.90 -28.34 2.45
C ASP A 205 -0.69 -28.12 3.95
N VAL A 206 0.43 -27.48 4.36
CA VAL A 206 0.66 -27.13 5.77
C VAL A 206 -0.23 -25.96 6.24
N GLY A 207 -0.76 -25.18 5.30
CA GLY A 207 -1.64 -24.05 5.57
C GLY A 207 -0.96 -22.91 6.36
N MET A 208 -1.74 -21.88 6.67
CA MET A 208 -1.28 -20.72 7.42
C MET A 208 -0.70 -21.11 8.79
N ALA A 209 -1.40 -21.97 9.54
CA ALA A 209 -0.97 -22.38 10.87
C ALA A 209 0.37 -23.11 10.86
N GLY A 210 0.60 -24.03 9.90
CA GLY A 210 1.87 -24.73 9.76
C GLY A 210 3.02 -23.80 9.35
N ALA A 211 2.76 -22.84 8.47
CA ALA A 211 3.74 -21.84 8.06
C ALA A 211 4.13 -20.94 9.25
N GLN A 212 3.17 -20.50 10.07
CA GLN A 212 3.43 -19.70 11.27
C GLN A 212 4.21 -20.49 12.32
N GLN A 213 3.82 -21.75 12.55
CA GLN A 213 4.52 -22.64 13.50
C GLN A 213 5.99 -22.85 13.09
N TYR A 214 6.25 -23.01 11.79
CA TYR A 214 7.62 -23.14 11.26
C TYR A 214 8.50 -21.93 11.66
N ILE A 215 8.00 -20.71 11.54
CA ILE A 215 8.74 -19.50 11.95
C ILE A 215 9.02 -19.53 13.46
N LEU A 216 8.01 -19.85 14.27
CA LEU A 216 8.18 -19.93 15.75
C LEU A 216 9.24 -20.94 16.16
N GLU A 217 9.30 -22.10 15.51
CA GLU A 217 10.24 -23.17 15.81
C GLU A 217 11.68 -22.89 15.34
N ASN A 218 11.84 -22.20 14.19
CA ASN A 218 13.16 -21.98 13.60
C ASN A 218 13.85 -20.70 14.10
N MET A 219 13.10 -19.69 14.55
CA MET A 219 13.69 -18.42 15.00
C MET A 219 14.73 -18.57 16.12
N PRO A 220 14.53 -19.40 17.17
CA PRO A 220 15.56 -19.62 18.19
C PRO A 220 16.88 -20.14 17.60
N ALA A 221 16.80 -21.11 16.69
CA ALA A 221 17.98 -21.66 16.02
C ALA A 221 18.66 -20.63 15.08
N TRP A 222 17.88 -19.81 14.40
CA TRP A 222 18.44 -18.72 13.57
C TRP A 222 19.13 -17.66 14.42
N ILE A 223 18.57 -17.25 15.56
CA ILE A 223 19.23 -16.33 16.49
C ILE A 223 20.51 -16.94 17.08
N GLU A 224 20.49 -18.23 17.44
CA GLU A 224 21.69 -18.92 17.89
C GLU A 224 22.78 -18.96 16.80
N LYS A 225 22.40 -19.28 15.57
CA LYS A 225 23.31 -19.45 14.42
C LYS A 225 23.88 -18.13 13.89
N TYR A 226 23.04 -17.08 13.81
CA TYR A 226 23.37 -15.82 13.15
C TYR A 226 23.62 -14.65 14.12
N GLY A 227 23.26 -14.82 15.39
CA GLY A 227 23.40 -13.81 16.41
C GLY A 227 22.24 -12.80 16.46
N LYS A 228 22.23 -11.99 17.51
CA LYS A 228 21.21 -10.94 17.72
C LYS A 228 21.42 -9.72 16.82
N ASP A 229 22.55 -9.62 16.12
CA ASP A 229 22.83 -8.61 15.09
C ASP A 229 22.30 -9.06 13.71
N ALA A 230 21.38 -10.02 13.66
CA ALA A 230 20.69 -10.46 12.44
C ALA A 230 19.42 -9.64 12.20
N ALA A 231 19.24 -9.14 10.99
CA ALA A 231 17.99 -8.55 10.52
C ALA A 231 17.19 -9.60 9.74
N PHE A 232 15.89 -9.64 9.96
CA PHE A 232 14.98 -10.59 9.32
C PHE A 232 14.00 -9.86 8.41
N PHE A 233 13.74 -10.46 7.27
CA PHE A 233 12.73 -10.01 6.31
C PHE A 233 12.00 -11.24 5.75
N CYS A 234 10.68 -11.21 5.71
CA CYS A 234 9.87 -12.26 5.09
C CYS A 234 8.97 -11.68 3.98
N THR A 235 8.76 -12.47 2.92
CA THR A 235 8.00 -12.05 1.74
C THR A 235 6.51 -12.37 1.82
N ASN A 236 6.02 -12.85 2.96
CA ASN A 236 4.60 -13.16 3.12
C ASN A 236 4.09 -12.68 4.49
N ASP A 237 2.95 -12.01 4.47
CA ASP A 237 2.34 -11.42 5.66
C ASP A 237 1.98 -12.47 6.72
N GLY A 238 1.64 -13.70 6.30
CA GLY A 238 1.40 -14.81 7.22
C GLY A 238 2.60 -15.19 8.09
N HIS A 239 3.82 -14.94 7.62
CA HIS A 239 5.04 -15.14 8.41
C HIS A 239 5.39 -13.95 9.30
N THR A 240 4.82 -12.76 9.06
CA THR A 240 5.22 -11.51 9.72
C THR A 240 4.88 -11.52 11.21
N GLU A 241 3.68 -11.91 11.61
CA GLU A 241 3.27 -11.93 13.02
C GLU A 241 4.18 -12.80 13.89
N PRO A 242 4.38 -14.12 13.59
CA PRO A 242 5.26 -14.95 14.39
C PRO A 242 6.72 -14.47 14.36
N LEU A 243 7.19 -13.90 13.25
CA LEU A 243 8.52 -13.32 13.14
C LEU A 243 8.69 -12.13 14.10
N LEU A 244 7.77 -11.17 14.09
CA LEU A 244 7.79 -10.01 14.97
C LEU A 244 7.76 -10.42 16.46
N ARG A 245 6.92 -11.39 16.82
CA ARG A 245 6.85 -11.94 18.16
C ARG A 245 8.20 -12.47 18.63
N GLN A 246 8.89 -13.22 17.77
CA GLN A 246 10.19 -13.80 18.10
C GLN A 246 11.32 -12.76 18.13
N VAL A 247 11.32 -11.79 17.18
CA VAL A 247 12.29 -10.68 17.19
C VAL A 247 12.18 -9.88 18.49
N ALA A 248 10.95 -9.56 18.94
CA ALA A 248 10.74 -8.84 20.18
C ALA A 248 11.27 -9.64 21.39
N ALA A 249 11.03 -10.96 21.43
CA ALA A 249 11.39 -11.82 22.56
C ALA A 249 12.88 -12.22 22.60
N LEU A 250 13.48 -12.55 21.44
CA LEU A 250 14.81 -13.17 21.36
C LEU A 250 15.90 -12.19 20.93
N GLY A 251 15.56 -11.09 20.29
CA GLY A 251 16.48 -10.16 19.67
C GLY A 251 16.49 -10.28 18.14
N GLY A 252 17.37 -9.51 17.51
CA GLY A 252 17.43 -9.32 16.08
C GLY A 252 16.83 -7.98 15.67
N TYR A 253 16.82 -7.71 14.36
CA TYR A 253 16.27 -6.49 13.77
C TYR A 253 15.17 -6.85 12.77
N PHE A 254 14.20 -5.96 12.64
CA PHE A 254 13.15 -6.03 11.63
C PHE A 254 12.94 -4.62 11.08
N VAL A 255 13.27 -4.40 9.82
CA VAL A 255 13.20 -3.06 9.21
C VAL A 255 11.76 -2.70 8.87
N GLU A 256 11.10 -3.54 8.07
CA GLU A 256 9.71 -3.35 7.66
C GLU A 256 9.12 -4.67 7.11
N ALA A 257 7.80 -4.74 7.06
CA ALA A 257 7.07 -5.86 6.46
C ALA A 257 7.08 -5.80 4.93
N ASP A 258 6.61 -6.86 4.28
CA ASP A 258 6.43 -6.90 2.82
C ASP A 258 5.43 -5.84 2.34
N LEU A 259 4.25 -5.80 2.95
CA LEU A 259 3.29 -4.70 2.85
C LEU A 259 3.34 -3.89 4.16
N PRO A 260 4.13 -2.80 4.22
CA PRO A 260 4.40 -2.15 5.48
C PRO A 260 3.22 -1.37 6.03
N SER A 261 2.89 -1.63 7.28
CA SER A 261 1.85 -0.95 8.06
C SER A 261 2.08 -1.21 9.55
N PRO A 262 1.75 -0.27 10.46
CA PRO A 262 1.73 -0.56 11.89
C PRO A 262 0.74 -1.65 12.27
N LEU A 263 -0.24 -1.94 11.39
CA LEU A 263 -1.20 -3.04 11.58
C LEU A 263 -0.64 -4.40 11.15
N MET A 264 0.40 -4.41 10.31
CA MET A 264 0.93 -5.65 9.76
C MET A 264 1.70 -6.47 10.79
N GLY A 265 1.01 -7.44 11.38
CA GLY A 265 1.54 -8.41 12.32
C GLY A 265 1.78 -7.91 13.75
N TYR A 266 1.99 -6.61 13.99
CA TYR A 266 2.27 -6.07 15.32
C TYR A 266 1.13 -6.29 16.34
N PRO A 267 -0.15 -6.02 16.00
CA PRO A 267 -1.25 -6.24 16.94
C PRO A 267 -1.35 -7.68 17.42
N GLY A 268 -1.30 -8.65 16.51
CA GLY A 268 -1.34 -10.07 16.84
C GLY A 268 -0.09 -10.54 17.58
N ALA A 269 1.10 -10.10 17.15
CA ALA A 269 2.37 -10.47 17.79
C ALA A 269 2.46 -10.04 19.25
N LEU A 270 1.94 -8.86 19.60
CA LEU A 270 2.10 -8.20 20.89
C LEU A 270 0.79 -8.06 21.68
N GLY A 271 -0.33 -8.56 21.16
CA GLY A 271 -1.64 -8.51 21.82
C GLY A 271 -2.18 -7.08 21.97
N ILE A 272 -2.05 -6.25 20.93
CA ILE A 272 -2.47 -4.83 20.95
C ILE A 272 -3.92 -4.73 20.47
N ASP A 273 -4.80 -4.19 21.31
CA ASP A 273 -6.16 -3.82 20.93
C ASP A 273 -6.17 -2.39 20.34
N LEU A 274 -6.49 -2.29 19.05
CA LEU A 274 -6.59 -1.04 18.28
C LEU A 274 -8.04 -0.67 17.92
N SER A 275 -9.02 -1.30 18.53
CA SER A 275 -10.44 -1.09 18.21
C SER A 275 -10.92 0.36 18.37
N LYS A 276 -10.23 1.16 19.17
CA LYS A 276 -10.55 2.57 19.42
C LYS A 276 -9.79 3.55 18.53
N GLU A 277 -8.72 3.09 17.88
CA GLU A 277 -7.82 3.91 17.07
C GLU A 277 -8.05 3.74 15.56
N GLN A 278 -9.14 3.12 15.15
CA GLN A 278 -9.44 2.87 13.73
C GLN A 278 -9.36 4.16 12.90
N GLY A 279 -8.44 4.18 11.91
CA GLY A 279 -8.19 5.31 11.03
C GLY A 279 -7.37 6.46 11.64
N ASP A 280 -7.02 6.41 12.92
CA ASP A 280 -6.10 7.35 13.57
C ASP A 280 -4.67 6.81 13.56
N TRP A 281 -3.99 6.98 12.44
CA TRP A 281 -2.65 6.43 12.21
C TRP A 281 -1.61 6.90 13.23
N PRO A 282 -1.56 8.17 13.64
CA PRO A 282 -0.66 8.60 14.72
C PRO A 282 -0.93 7.87 16.04
N ALA A 283 -2.19 7.67 16.40
CA ALA A 283 -2.56 6.94 17.63
C ALA A 283 -2.24 5.45 17.52
N ILE A 284 -2.47 4.84 16.33
CA ILE A 284 -2.10 3.45 16.04
C ILE A 284 -0.59 3.27 16.19
N LEU A 285 0.21 4.10 15.49
CA LEU A 285 1.67 4.03 15.53
C LEU A 285 2.20 4.16 16.95
N LYS A 286 1.68 5.13 17.72
CA LYS A 286 2.05 5.33 19.13
C LYS A 286 1.78 4.10 19.99
N LYS A 287 0.61 3.49 19.88
CA LYS A 287 0.28 2.27 20.64
C LYS A 287 1.17 1.08 20.26
N VAL A 288 1.45 0.91 18.98
CA VAL A 288 2.37 -0.12 18.49
C VAL A 288 3.77 0.13 19.03
N GLU A 289 4.26 1.36 18.96
CA GLU A 289 5.55 1.75 19.52
C GLU A 289 5.67 1.46 21.02
N GLU A 290 4.69 1.89 21.82
CA GLU A 290 4.64 1.62 23.27
C GLU A 290 4.71 0.12 23.57
N ALA A 291 3.98 -0.70 22.81
CA ALA A 291 3.99 -2.16 22.97
C ALA A 291 5.34 -2.79 22.57
N VAL A 292 5.94 -2.35 21.47
CA VAL A 292 7.26 -2.82 21.02
C VAL A 292 8.35 -2.43 22.00
N VAL A 293 8.37 -1.20 22.49
CA VAL A 293 9.34 -0.74 23.50
C VAL A 293 9.19 -1.55 24.79
N LYS A 294 7.94 -1.77 25.25
CA LYS A 294 7.65 -2.60 26.43
C LYS A 294 8.10 -4.04 26.27
N ALA A 295 8.00 -4.61 25.06
CA ALA A 295 8.46 -5.95 24.75
C ALA A 295 9.99 -6.06 24.58
N GLY A 296 10.73 -4.93 24.65
CA GLY A 296 12.18 -4.90 24.50
C GLY A 296 12.67 -4.77 23.05
N GLY A 297 11.75 -4.50 22.09
CA GLY A 297 12.04 -4.34 20.67
C GLY A 297 12.42 -2.90 20.26
N GLY A 298 12.35 -1.93 21.19
CA GLY A 298 12.64 -0.52 20.88
C GLY A 298 14.01 -0.31 20.23
N GLY A 299 14.05 0.50 19.16
CA GLY A 299 15.27 0.76 18.38
C GLY A 299 15.68 -0.38 17.43
N ARG A 300 14.93 -1.50 17.40
CA ARG A 300 15.28 -2.70 16.61
C ARG A 300 14.17 -3.18 15.67
N MET A 301 12.98 -2.62 15.78
CA MET A 301 11.82 -2.98 14.97
C MET A 301 11.24 -1.73 14.31
N GLY A 302 10.97 -1.80 13.03
CA GLY A 302 10.49 -0.67 12.23
C GLY A 302 9.25 -1.03 11.41
N THR A 303 8.62 0.01 10.91
CA THR A 303 7.46 -0.06 10.02
C THR A 303 7.35 1.23 9.20
N TRP A 304 6.51 1.27 8.19
CA TRP A 304 5.99 2.54 7.70
C TRP A 304 4.99 3.09 8.73
N ALA A 305 4.99 4.41 8.90
CA ALA A 305 4.10 5.05 9.88
C ALA A 305 2.61 4.99 9.47
N TYR A 306 2.37 4.89 8.17
CA TYR A 306 1.04 4.82 7.57
C TYR A 306 0.93 3.59 6.68
N SER A 307 -0.26 2.98 6.65
CA SER A 307 -0.52 1.83 5.78
C SER A 307 -0.40 2.21 4.30
N TRP A 308 0.23 1.33 3.53
CA TRP A 308 0.29 1.44 2.09
C TRP A 308 -1.10 1.45 1.45
N GLY A 309 -1.94 0.47 1.78
CA GLY A 309 -3.26 0.31 1.15
C GLY A 309 -4.20 1.49 1.41
N TYR A 310 -4.31 1.91 2.68
CA TYR A 310 -5.08 3.08 3.07
C TYR A 310 -4.64 4.35 2.32
N THR A 311 -3.33 4.61 2.36
CA THR A 311 -2.77 5.80 1.74
C THR A 311 -2.95 5.79 0.22
N THR A 312 -2.71 4.63 -0.42
CA THR A 312 -2.84 4.49 -1.88
C THR A 312 -4.26 4.74 -2.34
N THR A 313 -5.27 4.18 -1.66
CA THR A 313 -6.68 4.42 -2.00
C THR A 313 -7.01 5.92 -1.93
N ALA A 314 -6.66 6.57 -0.82
CA ALA A 314 -6.94 7.98 -0.61
C ALA A 314 -6.15 8.89 -1.58
N ALA A 315 -4.86 8.64 -1.73
CA ALA A 315 -3.97 9.44 -2.57
C ALA A 315 -4.32 9.36 -4.06
N LEU A 316 -4.68 8.18 -4.56
CA LEU A 316 -5.10 8.02 -5.96
C LEU A 316 -6.43 8.75 -6.22
N ALA A 317 -7.39 8.67 -5.30
CA ALA A 317 -8.66 9.40 -5.43
C ALA A 317 -8.43 10.92 -5.39
N GLU A 318 -7.59 11.42 -4.47
CA GLU A 318 -7.23 12.84 -4.40
C GLU A 318 -6.45 13.31 -5.63
N TYR A 319 -5.49 12.50 -6.11
CA TYR A 319 -4.78 12.80 -7.36
C TYR A 319 -5.76 12.93 -8.52
N GLY A 320 -6.68 11.97 -8.65
CA GLY A 320 -7.72 11.99 -9.69
C GLY A 320 -8.62 13.21 -9.61
N LYS A 321 -9.04 13.57 -8.39
CA LYS A 321 -9.83 14.79 -8.14
C LYS A 321 -9.09 16.03 -8.65
N ARG A 322 -7.86 16.23 -8.22
CA ARG A 322 -7.05 17.41 -8.58
C ARG A 322 -6.70 17.45 -10.08
N TYR A 323 -6.55 16.28 -10.70
CA TYR A 323 -6.38 16.19 -12.14
C TYR A 323 -7.63 16.69 -12.89
N VAL A 324 -8.83 16.26 -12.49
CA VAL A 324 -10.10 16.69 -13.10
C VAL A 324 -10.36 18.18 -12.86
N GLU A 325 -10.03 18.69 -11.68
CA GLU A 325 -10.12 20.12 -11.32
C GLU A 325 -9.06 20.99 -12.03
N GLY A 326 -8.08 20.40 -12.71
CA GLY A 326 -7.02 21.11 -13.40
C GLY A 326 -5.98 21.75 -12.48
N THR A 327 -5.94 21.35 -11.19
CA THR A 327 -4.93 21.80 -10.22
C THR A 327 -3.64 20.97 -10.30
N PHE A 328 -3.74 19.72 -10.79
CA PHE A 328 -2.59 18.89 -11.15
C PHE A 328 -2.41 18.86 -12.68
N THR A 329 -1.20 18.49 -13.11
CA THR A 329 -0.85 18.53 -14.54
C THR A 329 -1.53 17.43 -15.35
N ASN A 330 -1.95 17.79 -16.58
CA ASN A 330 -2.43 16.82 -17.56
C ASN A 330 -1.29 16.09 -18.32
N LYS A 331 -0.03 16.35 -17.95
CA LYS A 331 1.14 15.73 -18.60
C LYS A 331 1.54 14.46 -17.86
N LEU A 332 0.70 13.44 -17.91
CA LEU A 332 1.01 12.13 -17.34
C LEU A 332 2.38 11.65 -17.85
N GLY A 333 3.13 10.96 -16.96
CA GLY A 333 4.48 10.50 -17.27
C GLY A 333 5.59 11.56 -17.18
N SER A 334 5.26 12.81 -16.83
CA SER A 334 6.24 13.87 -16.62
C SER A 334 6.85 13.82 -15.21
N ALA A 335 8.00 14.49 -15.03
CA ALA A 335 8.57 14.68 -13.68
C ALA A 335 7.64 15.48 -12.76
N GLN A 336 6.76 16.33 -13.31
CA GLN A 336 5.77 17.05 -12.53
C GLN A 336 4.67 16.12 -12.03
N ALA A 337 4.13 15.23 -12.88
CA ALA A 337 3.14 14.24 -12.47
C ALA A 337 3.66 13.33 -11.32
N LEU A 338 4.95 12.97 -11.37
CA LEU A 338 5.60 12.22 -10.30
C LEU A 338 5.63 13.00 -8.97
N ARG A 339 5.97 14.29 -9.01
CA ARG A 339 5.94 15.14 -7.80
C ARG A 339 4.52 15.34 -7.28
N GLU A 340 3.55 15.52 -8.15
CA GLU A 340 2.14 15.69 -7.79
C GLU A 340 1.56 14.41 -7.18
N MET A 341 1.96 13.25 -7.67
CA MET A 341 1.61 11.97 -7.04
C MET A 341 2.18 11.88 -5.62
N ARG A 342 3.47 12.21 -5.43
CA ARG A 342 4.05 12.30 -4.07
C ARG A 342 3.27 13.26 -3.18
N THR A 343 2.90 14.43 -3.68
CA THR A 343 2.12 15.41 -2.91
C THR A 343 0.76 14.84 -2.47
N ALA A 344 0.10 14.08 -3.33
CA ALA A 344 -1.15 13.41 -2.97
C ALA A 344 -0.96 12.37 -1.85
N TYR A 345 0.16 11.62 -1.87
CA TYR A 345 0.48 10.67 -0.80
C TYR A 345 0.86 11.38 0.50
N ASP A 346 1.69 12.43 0.44
CA ASP A 346 2.14 13.20 1.61
C ASP A 346 0.96 13.79 2.39
N GLU A 347 -0.13 14.15 1.72
CA GLU A 347 -1.32 14.73 2.34
C GLU A 347 -1.98 13.80 3.36
N PHE A 348 -1.95 12.49 3.09
CA PHE A 348 -2.54 11.47 3.97
C PHE A 348 -1.54 10.88 4.98
N CYS A 349 -0.30 11.32 4.93
CA CYS A 349 0.78 10.82 5.76
C CYS A 349 1.58 11.96 6.44
N PRO A 350 0.94 12.84 7.22
CA PRO A 350 1.63 13.98 7.84
C PRO A 350 2.81 13.50 8.70
N GLY A 351 3.99 14.04 8.41
CA GLY A 351 5.24 13.70 9.11
C GLY A 351 6.01 12.53 8.51
N ALA A 352 5.42 11.73 7.63
CA ALA A 352 6.14 10.74 6.84
C ALA A 352 6.65 11.35 5.52
N HIS A 353 7.74 10.80 4.99
CA HIS A 353 8.32 11.20 3.71
C HIS A 353 8.20 10.06 2.70
N TRP A 354 7.94 10.41 1.43
CA TRP A 354 7.80 9.47 0.34
C TRP A 354 8.88 9.66 -0.72
N GLY A 355 9.55 8.57 -1.08
CA GLY A 355 10.34 8.47 -2.31
C GLY A 355 9.44 7.97 -3.44
N ALA A 356 9.68 8.47 -4.67
CA ALA A 356 8.96 8.02 -5.86
C ALA A 356 9.89 7.95 -7.06
N SER A 357 9.69 6.93 -7.90
CA SER A 357 10.38 6.75 -9.17
C SER A 357 9.44 6.11 -10.18
N TYR A 358 9.79 6.21 -11.47
CA TYR A 358 9.11 5.39 -12.48
C TYR A 358 9.75 4.01 -12.56
N PHE A 359 8.92 2.99 -12.77
CA PHE A 359 9.39 1.64 -13.05
C PHE A 359 10.26 1.62 -14.31
N THR A 360 11.37 0.91 -14.24
CA THR A 360 12.22 0.63 -15.39
C THR A 360 12.26 -0.88 -15.60
N ASP A 361 11.84 -1.35 -16.76
CA ASP A 361 11.89 -2.75 -17.11
C ASP A 361 13.35 -3.21 -17.16
N ALA A 362 13.71 -4.19 -16.34
CA ALA A 362 15.09 -4.66 -16.20
C ALA A 362 15.63 -5.38 -17.43
N VAL A 363 14.75 -5.88 -18.31
CA VAL A 363 15.14 -6.62 -19.53
C VAL A 363 15.39 -5.66 -20.69
N SER A 364 14.43 -4.75 -20.95
CA SER A 364 14.51 -3.80 -22.05
C SER A 364 15.26 -2.52 -21.70
N GLY A 365 15.40 -2.19 -20.41
CA GLY A 365 15.91 -0.91 -19.94
C GLY A 365 14.93 0.26 -20.19
N VAL A 366 13.70 -0.02 -20.62
CA VAL A 366 12.71 1.00 -20.94
C VAL A 366 12.01 1.49 -19.68
N LYS A 367 12.01 2.80 -19.50
CA LYS A 367 11.31 3.47 -18.42
C LYS A 367 9.80 3.53 -18.71
N ASN A 368 9.00 2.90 -17.86
CA ASN A 368 7.56 2.94 -17.93
C ASN A 368 7.02 4.16 -17.15
N THR A 369 6.68 5.22 -17.87
CA THR A 369 6.22 6.48 -17.28
C THR A 369 4.77 6.48 -16.80
N LYS A 370 4.06 5.38 -16.95
CA LYS A 370 2.71 5.16 -16.40
C LYS A 370 2.72 4.30 -15.13
N PHE A 371 3.87 3.75 -14.74
CA PHE A 371 4.00 2.90 -13.58
C PHE A 371 4.94 3.56 -12.56
N ILE A 372 4.36 4.01 -11.44
CA ILE A 372 5.05 4.76 -10.40
C ILE A 372 5.33 3.83 -9.22
N LEU A 373 6.59 3.77 -8.83
CA LEU A 373 7.05 3.08 -7.64
C LEU A 373 7.17 4.08 -6.49
N LEU A 374 6.58 3.74 -5.34
CA LEU A 374 6.54 4.58 -4.16
C LEU A 374 7.09 3.82 -2.95
N ARG A 375 7.79 4.52 -2.08
CA ARG A 375 8.25 4.03 -0.78
C ARG A 375 8.13 5.11 0.28
N GLN A 376 7.65 4.75 1.44
CA GLN A 376 7.65 5.60 2.62
C GLN A 376 8.98 5.41 3.37
N ASP A 377 9.38 6.41 4.15
CA ASP A 377 10.50 6.24 5.06
C ASP A 377 10.13 5.26 6.18
N THR A 378 11.08 4.44 6.58
CA THR A 378 10.89 3.51 7.69
C THR A 378 11.02 4.25 9.02
N TYR A 379 10.00 4.16 9.86
CA TYR A 379 10.01 4.60 11.25
C TYR A 379 10.46 3.47 12.18
N VAL A 380 11.50 3.70 12.97
CA VAL A 380 11.97 2.75 13.97
C VAL A 380 11.23 2.98 15.27
N LEU A 381 10.48 1.98 15.71
CA LEU A 381 9.67 2.05 16.93
C LEU A 381 10.55 2.22 18.18
N GLY A 382 10.32 3.29 18.93
CA GLY A 382 11.20 3.74 20.02
C GLY A 382 12.43 4.53 19.56
N GLY A 383 12.41 5.03 18.33
CA GLY A 383 13.47 5.82 17.70
C GLY A 383 12.92 6.93 16.83
N ASP A 384 13.36 6.99 15.58
CA ASP A 384 13.01 8.02 14.59
C ASP A 384 13.03 7.41 13.19
N TYR A 385 12.71 8.20 12.17
CA TYR A 385 12.82 7.82 10.76
C TYR A 385 14.28 7.55 10.37
N LEU A 386 14.48 6.54 9.51
CA LEU A 386 15.82 6.14 9.04
C LEU A 386 16.36 7.04 7.91
N GLY A 387 15.54 7.91 7.32
CA GLY A 387 15.91 8.74 6.18
C GLY A 387 16.10 7.92 4.90
N LEU A 388 15.25 6.91 4.69
CA LEU A 388 15.35 6.00 3.53
C LEU A 388 14.56 6.49 2.32
N ALA A 389 13.54 7.33 2.51
CA ALA A 389 12.70 7.82 1.42
C ALA A 389 13.48 8.62 0.38
N ASP A 390 14.39 9.48 0.83
CA ASP A 390 15.20 10.38 -0.02
C ASP A 390 16.54 9.77 -0.45
N VAL A 391 16.80 8.50 -0.09
CA VAL A 391 18.03 7.81 -0.52
C VAL A 391 18.00 7.61 -2.03
N GLU A 392 19.03 8.12 -2.71
CA GLU A 392 19.24 7.84 -4.13
C GLU A 392 19.61 6.35 -4.32
N ILE A 393 18.85 5.67 -5.13
CA ILE A 393 19.09 4.26 -5.43
C ILE A 393 20.19 4.19 -6.50
N PRO A 394 21.34 3.53 -6.21
CA PRO A 394 22.40 3.42 -7.19
C PRO A 394 21.93 2.78 -8.50
N GLU A 395 22.35 3.37 -9.62
CA GLU A 395 21.90 3.00 -10.97
C GLU A 395 22.05 1.49 -11.26
N LYS A 396 23.07 0.86 -10.75
CA LYS A 396 23.34 -0.57 -10.98
C LYS A 396 22.19 -1.48 -10.56
N TYR A 397 21.37 -1.10 -9.55
CA TYR A 397 20.27 -1.92 -9.07
C TYR A 397 19.09 -1.98 -10.04
N PHE A 398 18.93 -0.99 -10.91
CA PHE A 398 17.94 -1.00 -11.98
C PHE A 398 18.28 -1.95 -13.14
N HIS A 399 19.50 -2.49 -13.16
CA HIS A 399 20.01 -3.42 -14.19
C HIS A 399 20.19 -4.84 -13.68
N ILE A 400 19.87 -5.11 -12.41
CA ILE A 400 19.91 -6.46 -11.86
C ILE A 400 18.77 -7.28 -12.49
N ARG A 401 19.09 -8.50 -12.87
CA ARG A 401 18.13 -9.47 -13.40
C ARG A 401 17.91 -10.58 -12.38
N MET A 402 16.72 -11.16 -12.42
CA MET A 402 16.46 -12.40 -11.68
C MET A 402 17.46 -13.47 -12.15
N THR A 403 18.21 -14.03 -11.22
CA THR A 403 18.92 -15.28 -11.46
C THR A 403 17.89 -16.39 -11.27
N PRO A 404 17.71 -17.32 -12.24
CA PRO A 404 16.89 -18.49 -12.00
C PRO A 404 17.34 -19.15 -10.69
N ALA A 405 16.40 -19.53 -9.83
CA ALA A 405 16.73 -20.26 -8.62
C ALA A 405 17.54 -21.50 -9.05
N SER A 406 18.79 -21.58 -8.63
CA SER A 406 19.55 -22.83 -8.76
C SER A 406 18.80 -23.88 -7.94
N ASN A 407 18.28 -24.90 -8.64
CA ASN A 407 17.62 -26.08 -8.06
C ASN A 407 18.52 -26.76 -7.03
#